data_27b892d4e97bd3dcbcd6f612ed2f210f
#
_entry.id   27b892d4e97bd3dcbcd6f612ed2f210f
#
_cell.length_a   1.000
_cell.length_b   1.000
_cell.length_c   1.000
_cell.angle_alpha   90.00
_cell.angle_beta   90.00
_cell.angle_gamma   90.00
#
_symmetry.space_group_name_H-M   'P 1'
#
loop_
_entity.id
_entity.type
_entity.pdbx_description
1 polymer ?
#
loop_
_entity_poly.entity_id
_entity_poly.type
_entity_poly.pdbx_seq_one_letter_code
_entity_poly.pdbx_strand_id
1 'polypeptide(L)'
;RVFAVRYAGIGEFRQLEQWYRMGRAQNLDEFKDAMRLHALPMFNTGYGDRAGNLFYVYNALLPERTDGHDWRGTVPGNTRDTLWTEYRPFDELPIVENPESGFIQNCNSNPFRTTPGADNPDELAFSENYGIEKWMTNRALRAVELYGGDDSITHDEFLRYKYDKQYSEKSKLRQRIAAFVEAQSGNGELKEEIELLRRWDGGTGKANRSAALVLLTDRTRSNSSRGSRGHDQTLEQLRQAAADLRKHFGRIDPEWGEVNRLVRGDKDLPLGGGPDTLRAIYGRPQDNGKLAGVAGDCFFQFVEWDRDGKLRAWAINQFGSNPGD
;
A
#
# COMPACT_ATOMS: atom_id res chain seq x y z
N ARG A 1 36.46 4.67 -2.62
CA ARG A 1 35.46 5.76 -2.67
C ARG A 1 34.91 5.94 -1.27
N VAL A 2 34.64 7.16 -0.87
CA VAL A 2 33.99 7.52 0.41
C VAL A 2 32.62 8.10 0.07
N PHE A 3 31.59 7.69 0.80
CA PHE A 3 30.22 8.19 0.64
C PHE A 3 29.81 8.91 1.93
N ALA A 4 29.21 10.08 1.79
CA ALA A 4 28.49 10.76 2.85
C ALA A 4 26.99 10.51 2.66
N VAL A 5 26.27 10.22 3.73
CA VAL A 5 24.83 10.00 3.70
C VAL A 5 24.13 11.17 4.39
N ARG A 6 23.15 11.77 3.70
CA ARG A 6 22.26 12.77 4.27
C ARG A 6 20.82 12.36 4.01
N TYR A 7 19.96 12.45 5.00
CA TYR A 7 18.54 12.18 4.87
C TYR A 7 17.72 13.26 5.58
N ALA A 8 16.49 13.44 5.14
CA ALA A 8 15.58 14.41 5.73
C ALA A 8 15.27 14.06 7.19
N GLY A 9 15.25 15.08 8.05
CA GLY A 9 14.99 14.93 9.48
C GLY A 9 16.19 14.49 10.33
N ILE A 10 17.41 14.42 9.76
CA ILE A 10 18.60 14.16 10.56
C ILE A 10 18.78 15.25 11.62
N GLY A 11 18.85 14.85 12.89
CA GLY A 11 18.96 15.78 14.03
C GLY A 11 17.63 16.37 14.51
N GLU A 12 16.50 16.04 13.89
CA GLU A 12 15.17 16.43 14.38
C GLU A 12 14.75 15.51 15.55
N PHE A 13 14.42 16.07 16.67
CA PHE A 13 14.07 15.33 17.90
C PHE A 13 12.63 15.62 18.40
N ARG A 14 11.91 16.60 17.82
CA ARG A 14 10.57 17.00 18.25
C ARG A 14 9.45 16.09 17.72
N GLN A 15 9.77 14.95 17.14
CA GLN A 15 8.78 14.02 16.57
C GLN A 15 7.72 13.60 17.61
N LEU A 16 8.13 13.28 18.85
CA LEU A 16 7.20 12.92 19.93
C LEU A 16 6.31 14.08 20.34
N GLU A 17 6.84 15.32 20.32
CA GLU A 17 6.05 16.51 20.57
C GLU A 17 4.97 16.70 19.49
N GLN A 18 5.32 16.52 18.22
CA GLN A 18 4.36 16.59 17.12
C GLN A 18 3.24 15.56 17.29
N TRP A 19 3.57 14.30 17.55
CA TRP A 19 2.58 13.26 17.82
C TRP A 19 1.69 13.60 19.01
N TYR A 20 2.27 14.09 20.08
CA TYR A 20 1.52 14.50 21.26
C TYR A 20 0.53 15.63 20.95
N ARG A 21 0.99 16.67 20.24
CA ARG A 21 0.14 17.81 19.85
C ARG A 21 -0.98 17.36 18.90
N MET A 22 -0.69 16.54 17.90
CA MET A 22 -1.69 15.95 17.01
C MET A 22 -2.75 15.17 17.77
N GLY A 23 -2.34 14.34 18.75
CA GLY A 23 -3.27 13.57 19.59
C GLY A 23 -4.07 14.41 20.60
N ARG A 24 -3.70 15.66 20.82
CA ARG A 24 -4.40 16.61 21.70
C ARG A 24 -5.30 17.59 20.97
N ALA A 25 -5.16 17.71 19.67
CA ALA A 25 -5.93 18.62 18.83
C ALA A 25 -7.45 18.34 18.97
N GLN A 26 -8.24 19.39 19.15
CA GLN A 26 -9.69 19.33 19.33
C GLN A 26 -10.47 19.64 18.04
N ASN A 27 -9.79 20.19 17.04
CA ASN A 27 -10.35 20.59 15.75
C ASN A 27 -9.27 20.58 14.66
N LEU A 28 -9.66 20.79 13.41
CA LEU A 28 -8.76 20.77 12.26
C LEU A 28 -7.65 21.84 12.36
N ASP A 29 -7.96 23.03 12.84
CA ASP A 29 -6.97 24.11 12.92
C ASP A 29 -5.85 23.77 13.92
N GLU A 30 -6.21 23.29 15.12
CA GLU A 30 -5.23 22.82 16.08
C GLU A 30 -4.40 21.63 15.59
N PHE A 31 -5.03 20.73 14.79
CA PHE A 31 -4.33 19.63 14.16
C PHE A 31 -3.32 20.12 13.12
N LYS A 32 -3.70 21.07 12.26
CA LYS A 32 -2.81 21.71 11.28
C LYS A 32 -1.67 22.45 11.97
N ASP A 33 -1.93 23.12 13.09
CA ASP A 33 -0.88 23.78 13.86
C ASP A 33 0.13 22.79 14.45
N ALA A 34 -0.34 21.62 14.90
CA ALA A 34 0.55 20.54 15.32
C ALA A 34 1.38 20.00 14.15
N MET A 35 0.77 19.88 12.96
CA MET A 35 1.46 19.43 11.74
C MET A 35 2.52 20.43 11.26
N ARG A 36 2.31 21.74 11.45
CA ARG A 36 3.28 22.79 11.10
C ARG A 36 4.58 22.74 11.92
N LEU A 37 4.62 21.97 13.02
CA LEU A 37 5.89 21.65 13.69
C LEU A 37 6.88 20.96 12.73
N HIS A 38 6.37 20.23 11.75
CA HIS A 38 7.08 19.63 10.62
C HIS A 38 8.30 18.81 11.04
N ALA A 39 8.16 18.09 12.15
CA ALA A 39 9.22 17.28 12.74
C ALA A 39 9.20 15.82 12.26
N LEU A 40 8.07 15.34 11.73
CA LEU A 40 7.93 13.99 11.17
C LEU A 40 8.45 13.98 9.72
N PRO A 41 9.48 13.19 9.40
CA PRO A 41 10.18 13.30 8.12
C PRO A 41 9.38 12.78 6.92
N MET A 42 8.47 11.81 7.14
CA MET A 42 7.65 11.23 6.09
C MET A 42 6.49 10.42 6.66
N PHE A 43 5.27 10.93 6.49
CA PHE A 43 4.03 10.18 6.76
C PHE A 43 2.89 10.74 5.91
N ASN A 44 2.17 9.89 5.20
CA ASN A 44 0.86 10.26 4.69
C ASN A 44 -0.09 10.37 5.88
N THR A 45 -0.67 11.55 6.09
CA THR A 45 -1.52 11.83 7.24
C THR A 45 -2.92 12.19 6.76
N GLY A 46 -3.91 11.45 7.23
CA GLY A 46 -5.34 11.74 7.06
C GLY A 46 -5.95 12.19 8.37
N TYR A 47 -6.92 13.09 8.29
CA TYR A 47 -7.72 13.59 9.40
C TYR A 47 -9.20 13.60 9.00
N GLY A 48 -10.05 13.26 9.94
CA GLY A 48 -11.49 13.42 9.83
C GLY A 48 -12.08 13.70 11.22
N ASP A 49 -13.10 14.53 11.29
CA ASP A 49 -13.77 14.87 12.55
C ASP A 49 -15.30 14.80 12.47
N ARG A 50 -15.95 14.91 13.63
CA ARG A 50 -17.40 14.88 13.73
C ARG A 50 -18.11 16.10 13.11
N ALA A 51 -17.38 17.17 12.81
CA ALA A 51 -17.91 18.35 12.12
C ALA A 51 -17.94 18.15 10.60
N GLY A 52 -17.41 17.00 10.11
CA GLY A 52 -17.36 16.65 8.71
C GLY A 52 -16.13 17.15 7.99
N ASN A 53 -15.14 17.69 8.69
CA ASN A 53 -13.88 18.10 8.08
C ASN A 53 -13.08 16.87 7.68
N LEU A 54 -12.52 16.90 6.45
CA LEU A 54 -11.57 15.96 5.91
C LEU A 54 -10.29 16.69 5.54
N PHE A 55 -9.16 16.15 5.95
CA PHE A 55 -7.86 16.72 5.59
C PHE A 55 -6.85 15.61 5.32
N TYR A 56 -6.07 15.79 4.28
CA TYR A 56 -4.94 14.94 3.94
C TYR A 56 -3.71 15.80 3.66
N VAL A 57 -2.56 15.35 4.11
CA VAL A 57 -1.28 15.93 3.74
C VAL A 57 -0.24 14.84 3.47
N TYR A 58 0.49 14.97 2.37
CA TYR A 58 1.75 14.28 2.17
C TYR A 58 2.79 14.94 3.08
N ASN A 59 2.78 14.56 4.37
CA ASN A 59 3.65 15.15 5.36
C ASN A 59 5.07 14.63 5.18
N ALA A 60 5.90 15.38 4.46
CA ALA A 60 7.28 15.03 4.20
C ALA A 60 8.18 16.25 4.34
N LEU A 61 9.35 16.04 4.92
CA LEU A 61 10.44 17.01 4.84
C LEU A 61 11.04 16.95 3.44
N LEU A 62 10.44 17.65 2.48
CA LEU A 62 10.88 17.70 1.09
C LEU A 62 12.08 18.66 0.96
N PRO A 63 13.30 18.16 0.71
CA PRO A 63 14.48 19.03 0.60
C PRO A 63 14.41 19.87 -0.66
N GLU A 64 14.72 21.17 -0.55
CA GLU A 64 14.94 22.03 -1.70
C GLU A 64 16.27 21.63 -2.35
N ARG A 65 16.20 21.02 -3.52
CA ARG A 65 17.31 20.46 -4.27
C ARG A 65 17.54 21.24 -5.55
N THR A 66 18.80 21.52 -5.85
CA THR A 66 19.18 22.17 -7.10
C THR A 66 18.90 21.28 -8.31
N ASP A 67 18.57 21.90 -9.43
CA ASP A 67 18.43 21.21 -10.70
C ASP A 67 19.79 20.77 -11.27
N GLY A 68 19.75 19.91 -12.30
CA GLY A 68 20.94 19.44 -13.00
C GLY A 68 21.62 18.22 -12.39
N HIS A 69 21.06 17.62 -11.32
CA HIS A 69 21.56 16.39 -10.70
C HIS A 69 20.48 15.28 -10.73
N ASP A 70 20.90 14.05 -10.94
CA ASP A 70 20.01 12.87 -10.72
C ASP A 70 20.01 12.48 -9.25
N TRP A 71 19.06 13.05 -8.50
CA TRP A 71 18.90 12.80 -7.07
C TRP A 71 18.40 11.39 -6.70
N ARG A 72 18.12 10.54 -7.70
CA ARG A 72 17.80 9.12 -7.47
C ARG A 72 19.05 8.27 -7.26
N GLY A 73 20.22 8.83 -7.57
CA GLY A 73 21.52 8.19 -7.46
C GLY A 73 22.45 8.89 -6.48
N THR A 74 23.74 8.59 -6.61
CA THR A 74 24.81 9.26 -5.88
C THR A 74 25.20 10.53 -6.61
N VAL A 75 25.15 11.67 -5.93
CA VAL A 75 25.54 12.97 -6.45
C VAL A 75 26.97 13.35 -5.99
N PRO A 76 27.67 14.28 -6.64
CA PRO A 76 28.99 14.76 -6.21
C PRO A 76 28.94 15.33 -4.78
N GLY A 77 29.86 14.90 -3.91
CA GLY A 77 29.96 15.37 -2.52
C GLY A 77 30.99 16.49 -2.30
N ASN A 78 31.61 16.99 -3.37
CA ASN A 78 32.66 18.00 -3.33
C ASN A 78 32.21 19.38 -3.86
N THR A 79 30.92 19.61 -3.95
CA THR A 79 30.30 20.88 -4.34
C THR A 79 29.21 21.29 -3.35
N ARG A 80 28.93 22.58 -3.25
CA ARG A 80 27.82 23.11 -2.46
C ARG A 80 26.45 22.89 -3.13
N ASP A 81 26.42 22.71 -4.44
CA ASP A 81 25.19 22.57 -5.22
C ASP A 81 24.37 21.30 -4.85
N THR A 82 25.04 20.33 -4.25
CA THR A 82 24.38 19.09 -3.78
C THR A 82 24.13 19.09 -2.27
N LEU A 83 24.39 20.21 -1.59
CA LEU A 83 24.13 20.38 -0.17
C LEU A 83 22.80 21.13 0.03
N TRP A 84 21.72 20.38 0.20
CA TRP A 84 20.43 20.97 0.57
C TRP A 84 20.35 21.16 2.10
N THR A 85 19.81 22.31 2.55
CA THR A 85 19.69 22.70 3.95
C THR A 85 18.28 23.13 4.32
N GLU A 86 17.42 23.37 3.34
CA GLU A 86 16.07 23.85 3.51
C GLU A 86 15.06 22.80 3.07
N TYR A 87 13.87 22.89 3.64
CA TYR A 87 12.72 22.05 3.30
C TYR A 87 11.58 22.93 2.82
N ARG A 88 10.77 22.37 1.91
CA ARG A 88 9.55 23.01 1.47
C ARG A 88 8.63 23.27 2.67
N PRO A 89 8.05 24.49 2.79
CA PRO A 89 7.14 24.82 3.88
C PRO A 89 5.93 23.89 3.95
N PHE A 90 5.42 23.62 5.17
CA PHE A 90 4.29 22.73 5.39
C PHE A 90 3.07 23.09 4.53
N ASP A 91 2.70 24.38 4.47
CA ASP A 91 1.50 24.84 3.75
C ASP A 91 1.66 24.77 2.21
N GLU A 92 2.85 24.41 1.71
CA GLU A 92 3.14 24.18 0.30
C GLU A 92 3.28 22.68 -0.06
N LEU A 93 3.06 21.78 0.89
CA LEU A 93 3.06 20.35 0.63
C LEU A 93 1.81 19.92 -0.17
N PRO A 94 1.79 18.72 -0.77
CA PRO A 94 0.56 18.16 -1.34
C PRO A 94 -0.52 18.00 -0.27
N ILE A 95 -1.55 18.84 -0.30
CA ILE A 95 -2.65 18.88 0.67
C ILE A 95 -3.97 18.75 -0.07
N VAL A 96 -4.90 18.01 0.53
CA VAL A 96 -6.34 17.99 0.19
C VAL A 96 -7.11 18.35 1.45
N GLU A 97 -8.01 19.33 1.36
CA GLU A 97 -8.85 19.78 2.47
C GLU A 97 -10.30 19.90 2.01
N ASN A 98 -11.22 19.22 2.69
CA ASN A 98 -12.66 19.25 2.44
C ASN A 98 -13.02 19.09 0.95
N PRO A 99 -12.58 18.02 0.27
CA PRO A 99 -12.86 17.84 -1.15
C PRO A 99 -14.36 17.69 -1.40
N GLU A 100 -14.84 18.16 -2.55
CA GLU A 100 -16.25 18.09 -2.95
C GLU A 100 -16.79 16.65 -2.94
N SER A 101 -15.92 15.68 -3.23
CA SER A 101 -16.26 14.25 -3.19
C SER A 101 -16.63 13.72 -1.79
N GLY A 102 -16.33 14.47 -0.71
CA GLY A 102 -16.49 13.97 0.66
C GLY A 102 -15.65 12.74 1.01
N PHE A 103 -14.58 12.46 0.23
CA PHE A 103 -13.78 11.26 0.37
C PHE A 103 -12.27 11.57 0.21
N ILE A 104 -11.46 10.98 1.08
CA ILE A 104 -10.00 10.95 0.97
C ILE A 104 -9.48 9.54 1.20
N GLN A 105 -8.42 9.17 0.51
CA GLN A 105 -7.69 7.93 0.71
C GLN A 105 -6.18 8.14 0.61
N ASN A 106 -5.42 7.35 1.33
CA ASN A 106 -4.04 7.05 1.00
C ASN A 106 -3.67 5.63 1.42
N CYS A 107 -3.16 4.87 0.48
CA CYS A 107 -2.70 3.50 0.68
C CYS A 107 -1.21 3.38 0.31
N ASN A 108 -0.36 4.29 0.80
CA ASN A 108 1.04 4.45 0.40
C ASN A 108 1.15 4.67 -1.12
N SER A 109 0.40 5.60 -1.62
CA SER A 109 0.20 5.85 -3.05
C SER A 109 0.37 7.33 -3.39
N ASN A 110 0.27 7.63 -4.66
CA ASN A 110 0.36 8.96 -5.24
C ASN A 110 -0.49 10.00 -4.47
N PRO A 111 0.11 11.05 -3.89
CA PRO A 111 -0.60 12.09 -3.17
C PRO A 111 -1.42 13.03 -4.06
N PHE A 112 -1.20 12.98 -5.39
CA PHE A 112 -1.95 13.75 -6.38
C PHE A 112 -3.22 13.01 -6.87
N ARG A 113 -3.58 11.90 -6.21
CA ARG A 113 -4.77 11.07 -6.48
C ARG A 113 -5.40 10.57 -5.18
N THR A 114 -5.55 11.47 -4.23
CA THR A 114 -6.09 11.18 -2.88
C THR A 114 -7.60 11.17 -2.86
N THR A 115 -8.24 11.93 -3.74
CA THR A 115 -9.70 12.06 -3.86
C THR A 115 -10.14 11.93 -5.32
N PRO A 116 -11.39 11.53 -5.62
CA PRO A 116 -11.97 11.69 -6.94
C PRO A 116 -12.12 13.18 -7.32
N GLY A 117 -12.10 13.47 -8.62
CA GLY A 117 -12.36 14.83 -9.12
C GLY A 117 -11.12 15.74 -9.13
N ALA A 118 -11.38 17.05 -9.04
CA ALA A 118 -10.40 18.11 -9.30
C ALA A 118 -9.64 18.60 -8.04
N ASP A 119 -10.04 18.18 -6.84
CA ASP A 119 -9.52 18.71 -5.58
C ASP A 119 -8.16 18.13 -5.16
N ASN A 120 -7.52 17.39 -6.06
CA ASN A 120 -6.16 16.91 -5.86
C ASN A 120 -5.14 18.03 -6.10
N PRO A 121 -4.01 18.04 -5.39
CA PRO A 121 -2.92 18.95 -5.67
C PRO A 121 -2.43 18.83 -7.12
N ASP A 122 -2.01 19.95 -7.71
CA ASP A 122 -1.41 19.93 -9.05
C ASP A 122 -0.04 19.25 -9.01
N GLU A 123 0.08 18.10 -9.65
CA GLU A 123 1.33 17.35 -9.76
C GLU A 123 2.46 18.15 -10.42
N LEU A 124 2.14 19.05 -11.35
CA LEU A 124 3.12 19.85 -12.07
C LEU A 124 3.75 20.95 -11.22
N ALA A 125 3.14 21.28 -10.07
CA ALA A 125 3.71 22.23 -9.11
C ALA A 125 4.87 21.64 -8.29
N PHE A 126 5.16 20.34 -8.46
CA PHE A 126 6.18 19.62 -7.68
C PHE A 126 7.28 19.08 -8.58
N SER A 127 8.51 19.52 -8.34
CA SER A 127 9.69 19.04 -9.06
C SER A 127 9.89 17.54 -8.86
N GLU A 128 10.37 16.86 -9.91
CA GLU A 128 10.83 15.46 -9.84
C GLU A 128 11.95 15.25 -8.81
N ASN A 129 12.69 16.30 -8.49
CA ASN A 129 13.79 16.29 -7.52
C ASN A 129 13.31 16.01 -6.09
N TYR A 130 12.03 16.21 -5.78
CA TYR A 130 11.45 15.83 -4.48
C TYR A 130 11.34 14.32 -4.29
N GLY A 131 11.22 13.56 -5.39
CA GLY A 131 11.10 12.11 -5.35
C GLY A 131 9.75 11.62 -4.80
N ILE A 132 8.69 12.43 -4.94
CA ILE A 132 7.33 12.06 -4.54
C ILE A 132 6.84 10.89 -5.39
N GLU A 133 6.22 9.91 -4.75
CA GLU A 133 5.67 8.73 -5.42
C GLU A 133 4.48 9.10 -6.32
N LYS A 134 4.55 8.68 -7.60
CA LYS A 134 3.53 8.94 -8.62
C LYS A 134 2.78 7.68 -9.07
N TRP A 135 2.83 6.60 -8.30
CA TRP A 135 2.10 5.37 -8.63
C TRP A 135 0.91 5.12 -7.72
N MET A 136 -0.10 4.45 -8.26
CA MET A 136 -1.23 3.92 -7.50
C MET A 136 -0.95 2.46 -7.11
N THR A 137 -1.08 2.16 -5.83
CA THR A 137 -1.11 0.78 -5.33
C THR A 137 -2.45 0.13 -5.70
N ASN A 138 -2.53 -1.20 -5.68
CA ASN A 138 -3.83 -1.86 -5.86
C ASN A 138 -4.83 -1.45 -4.78
N ARG A 139 -4.39 -1.31 -3.54
CA ARG A 139 -5.23 -0.82 -2.43
C ARG A 139 -5.84 0.54 -2.73
N ALA A 140 -5.05 1.47 -3.25
CA ALA A 140 -5.53 2.81 -3.60
C ALA A 140 -6.52 2.77 -4.76
N LEU A 141 -6.26 1.96 -5.79
CA LEU A 141 -7.22 1.76 -6.89
C LEU A 141 -8.55 1.20 -6.36
N ARG A 142 -8.49 0.16 -5.52
CA ARG A 142 -9.70 -0.44 -4.93
C ARG A 142 -10.42 0.51 -3.99
N ALA A 143 -9.69 1.32 -3.21
CA ALA A 143 -10.31 2.34 -2.36
C ALA A 143 -11.10 3.36 -3.19
N VAL A 144 -10.53 3.87 -4.27
CA VAL A 144 -11.24 4.80 -5.17
C VAL A 144 -12.43 4.12 -5.86
N GLU A 145 -12.30 2.85 -6.27
CA GLU A 145 -13.39 2.11 -6.93
C GLU A 145 -14.56 1.83 -5.98
N LEU A 146 -14.29 1.51 -4.71
CA LEU A 146 -15.31 1.12 -3.73
C LEU A 146 -15.88 2.32 -2.97
N TYR A 147 -15.03 3.07 -2.28
CA TYR A 147 -15.45 4.21 -1.48
C TYR A 147 -15.74 5.45 -2.33
N GLY A 148 -14.90 5.72 -3.35
CA GLY A 148 -15.08 6.87 -4.24
C GLY A 148 -16.14 6.67 -5.32
N GLY A 149 -16.66 5.46 -5.48
CA GLY A 149 -17.73 5.12 -6.42
C GLY A 149 -19.11 4.94 -5.78
N ASP A 150 -19.24 5.19 -4.47
CA ASP A 150 -20.47 4.98 -3.69
C ASP A 150 -20.85 6.27 -2.95
N ASP A 151 -21.96 6.88 -3.35
CA ASP A 151 -22.44 8.16 -2.80
C ASP A 151 -23.16 8.01 -1.44
N SER A 152 -23.37 6.78 -0.94
CA SER A 152 -24.16 6.51 0.26
C SER A 152 -23.68 5.29 1.03
N ILE A 153 -22.47 5.35 1.56
CA ILE A 153 -21.81 4.24 2.26
C ILE A 153 -22.50 3.95 3.60
N THR A 154 -23.07 2.77 3.73
CA THR A 154 -23.60 2.26 5.01
C THR A 154 -22.48 1.71 5.88
N HIS A 155 -22.75 1.52 7.18
CA HIS A 155 -21.81 0.86 8.11
C HIS A 155 -21.31 -0.50 7.58
N ASP A 156 -22.23 -1.35 7.10
CA ASP A 156 -21.86 -2.69 6.61
C ASP A 156 -21.02 -2.62 5.33
N GLU A 157 -21.26 -1.65 4.47
CA GLU A 157 -20.47 -1.40 3.27
C GLU A 157 -19.09 -0.88 3.63
N PHE A 158 -19.00 0.05 4.58
CA PHE A 158 -17.70 0.54 5.08
C PHE A 158 -16.81 -0.60 5.56
N LEU A 159 -17.34 -1.51 6.38
CA LEU A 159 -16.62 -2.70 6.83
C LEU A 159 -16.27 -3.64 5.66
N ARG A 160 -17.25 -3.92 4.78
CA ARG A 160 -17.06 -4.80 3.63
C ARG A 160 -15.95 -4.31 2.71
N TYR A 161 -15.91 -3.00 2.42
CA TYR A 161 -14.89 -2.40 1.58
C TYR A 161 -13.50 -2.50 2.19
N LYS A 162 -13.35 -2.27 3.51
CA LYS A 162 -12.06 -2.45 4.20
C LYS A 162 -11.54 -3.88 4.10
N TYR A 163 -12.43 -4.87 4.07
CA TYR A 163 -12.06 -6.28 3.95
C TYR A 163 -12.04 -6.80 2.52
N ASP A 164 -12.04 -5.91 1.52
CA ASP A 164 -11.93 -6.30 0.11
C ASP A 164 -10.62 -7.06 -0.16
N LYS A 165 -10.73 -8.12 -0.95
CA LYS A 165 -9.66 -9.07 -1.26
C LYS A 165 -9.39 -9.15 -2.76
N GLN A 166 -9.81 -8.12 -3.50
CA GLN A 166 -9.70 -8.12 -4.96
C GLN A 166 -8.52 -7.28 -5.45
N TYR A 167 -7.98 -7.68 -6.58
CA TYR A 167 -7.13 -6.82 -7.40
C TYR A 167 -7.99 -6.13 -8.46
N SER A 168 -7.85 -4.81 -8.54
CA SER A 168 -8.45 -3.99 -9.60
C SER A 168 -7.97 -4.47 -10.97
N GLU A 169 -8.83 -4.40 -11.98
CA GLU A 169 -8.44 -4.61 -13.39
C GLU A 169 -7.33 -3.65 -13.82
N LYS A 170 -7.26 -2.46 -13.20
CA LYS A 170 -6.24 -1.44 -13.46
C LYS A 170 -4.93 -1.69 -12.71
N SER A 171 -4.87 -2.70 -11.83
CA SER A 171 -3.66 -2.98 -11.06
C SER A 171 -2.52 -3.50 -11.93
N LYS A 172 -1.29 -3.12 -11.59
CA LYS A 172 -0.09 -3.59 -12.31
C LYS A 172 0.03 -5.12 -12.31
N LEU A 173 -0.42 -5.80 -11.25
CA LEU A 173 -0.41 -7.26 -11.20
C LEU A 173 -1.36 -7.86 -12.25
N ARG A 174 -2.62 -7.41 -12.28
CA ARG A 174 -3.60 -7.89 -13.27
C ARG A 174 -3.11 -7.67 -14.69
N GLN A 175 -2.62 -6.47 -14.99
CA GLN A 175 -2.10 -6.13 -16.31
C GLN A 175 -0.89 -7.00 -16.71
N ARG A 176 0.05 -7.25 -15.78
CA ARG A 176 1.21 -8.12 -16.05
C ARG A 176 0.79 -9.56 -16.31
N ILE A 177 -0.10 -10.11 -15.48
CA ILE A 177 -0.58 -11.48 -15.66
C ILE A 177 -1.32 -11.62 -16.99
N ALA A 178 -2.19 -10.67 -17.34
CA ALA A 178 -2.91 -10.69 -18.62
C ALA A 178 -1.93 -10.65 -19.82
N ALA A 179 -0.97 -9.73 -19.81
CA ALA A 179 0.03 -9.62 -20.88
C ALA A 179 0.93 -10.88 -20.96
N PHE A 180 1.30 -11.48 -19.82
CA PHE A 180 2.07 -12.71 -19.80
C PHE A 180 1.27 -13.89 -20.37
N VAL A 181 0.02 -14.06 -19.96
CA VAL A 181 -0.89 -15.11 -20.46
C VAL A 181 -1.08 -15.00 -21.97
N GLU A 182 -1.24 -13.79 -22.49
CA GLU A 182 -1.38 -13.55 -23.94
C GLU A 182 -0.08 -13.94 -24.68
N ALA A 183 1.08 -13.50 -24.19
CA ALA A 183 2.38 -13.83 -24.77
C ALA A 183 2.70 -15.34 -24.74
N GLN A 184 2.08 -16.10 -23.84
CA GLN A 184 2.28 -17.54 -23.70
C GLN A 184 1.13 -18.38 -24.28
N SER A 185 0.22 -17.81 -25.06
CA SER A 185 -0.99 -18.47 -25.57
C SER A 185 -0.69 -19.74 -26.39
N GLY A 186 0.49 -19.84 -27.02
CA GLY A 186 0.96 -21.02 -27.81
C GLY A 186 1.85 -21.99 -27.01
N ASN A 187 2.12 -21.75 -25.73
CA ASN A 187 3.02 -22.59 -24.93
C ASN A 187 2.33 -23.90 -24.51
N GLY A 188 2.73 -25.02 -25.15
CA GLY A 188 2.17 -26.33 -24.86
C GLY A 188 2.68 -26.99 -23.59
N GLU A 189 3.88 -26.60 -23.10
CA GLU A 189 4.53 -27.20 -21.93
C GLU A 189 3.82 -26.83 -20.62
N LEU A 190 3.36 -25.55 -20.50
CA LEU A 190 2.73 -25.01 -19.28
C LEU A 190 1.25 -24.66 -19.50
N LYS A 191 0.57 -25.44 -20.36
CA LYS A 191 -0.82 -25.16 -20.74
C LYS A 191 -1.77 -25.09 -19.56
N GLU A 192 -1.65 -25.99 -18.60
CA GLU A 192 -2.50 -26.05 -17.40
C GLU A 192 -2.27 -24.82 -16.51
N GLU A 193 -1.02 -24.48 -16.27
CA GLU A 193 -0.62 -23.31 -15.46
C GLU A 193 -1.09 -22.02 -16.08
N ILE A 194 -0.86 -21.83 -17.39
CA ILE A 194 -1.28 -20.62 -18.12
C ILE A 194 -2.80 -20.49 -18.11
N GLU A 195 -3.53 -21.59 -18.27
CA GLU A 195 -4.98 -21.58 -18.21
C GLU A 195 -5.50 -21.25 -16.78
N LEU A 196 -4.79 -21.68 -15.74
CA LEU A 196 -5.12 -21.33 -14.37
C LEU A 196 -4.89 -19.84 -14.08
N LEU A 197 -3.79 -19.25 -14.62
CA LEU A 197 -3.56 -17.80 -14.57
C LEU A 197 -4.65 -17.02 -15.32
N ARG A 198 -5.07 -17.49 -16.51
CA ARG A 198 -6.11 -16.87 -17.34
C ARG A 198 -7.45 -16.79 -16.63
N ARG A 199 -7.82 -17.83 -15.88
CA ARG A 199 -9.09 -17.93 -15.14
C ARG A 199 -9.12 -17.12 -13.84
N TRP A 200 -7.99 -16.57 -13.41
CA TRP A 200 -7.97 -15.83 -12.17
C TRP A 200 -8.80 -14.56 -12.24
N ASP A 201 -9.78 -14.45 -11.36
CA ASP A 201 -10.72 -13.33 -11.24
C ASP A 201 -10.18 -12.10 -10.52
N GLY A 202 -8.89 -12.10 -10.10
CA GLY A 202 -8.29 -11.07 -9.27
C GLY A 202 -8.50 -11.28 -7.76
N GLY A 203 -9.27 -12.28 -7.38
CA GLY A 203 -9.62 -12.55 -5.99
C GLY A 203 -8.52 -13.27 -5.20
N THR A 204 -8.48 -12.96 -3.88
CA THR A 204 -7.63 -13.63 -2.89
C THR A 204 -8.46 -14.12 -1.69
N GLY A 205 -9.71 -14.49 -1.94
CA GLY A 205 -10.55 -15.18 -0.97
C GLY A 205 -9.97 -16.55 -0.59
N LYS A 206 -10.26 -17.05 0.61
CA LYS A 206 -9.71 -18.32 1.11
C LYS A 206 -9.95 -19.51 0.16
N ALA A 207 -11.09 -19.54 -0.50
CA ALA A 207 -11.49 -20.60 -1.44
C ALA A 207 -11.02 -20.37 -2.89
N ASN A 208 -10.32 -19.27 -3.18
CA ASN A 208 -9.82 -19.00 -4.54
C ASN A 208 -8.71 -20.00 -4.90
N ARG A 209 -8.90 -20.70 -6.03
CA ARG A 209 -8.00 -21.78 -6.45
C ARG A 209 -6.92 -21.34 -7.44
N SER A 210 -7.03 -20.13 -8.00
CA SER A 210 -6.01 -19.57 -8.90
C SER A 210 -5.01 -18.68 -8.16
N ALA A 211 -5.41 -18.08 -7.03
CA ALA A 211 -4.61 -17.07 -6.32
C ALA A 211 -3.24 -17.58 -5.89
N ALA A 212 -3.13 -18.84 -5.46
CA ALA A 212 -1.86 -19.43 -5.02
C ALA A 212 -0.81 -19.39 -6.14
N LEU A 213 -1.13 -19.93 -7.30
CA LEU A 213 -0.20 -19.95 -8.44
C LEU A 213 0.15 -18.53 -8.91
N VAL A 214 -0.84 -17.63 -9.04
CA VAL A 214 -0.64 -16.24 -9.47
C VAL A 214 0.30 -15.51 -8.52
N LEU A 215 0.00 -15.53 -7.22
CA LEU A 215 0.76 -14.77 -6.22
C LEU A 215 2.15 -15.36 -5.98
N LEU A 216 2.34 -16.66 -6.06
CA LEU A 216 3.66 -17.28 -5.97
C LEU A 216 4.50 -16.99 -7.22
N THR A 217 3.90 -16.94 -8.40
CA THR A 217 4.59 -16.53 -9.64
C THR A 217 5.08 -15.06 -9.55
N ASP A 218 4.27 -14.15 -8.98
CA ASP A 218 4.66 -12.73 -8.83
C ASP A 218 5.56 -12.48 -7.59
N ARG A 219 5.64 -13.41 -6.65
CA ARG A 219 6.21 -13.25 -5.31
C ARG A 219 7.70 -12.92 -5.29
N THR A 220 8.46 -13.34 -6.25
CA THR A 220 9.90 -13.08 -6.33
C THR A 220 10.25 -11.59 -6.54
N ARG A 221 9.29 -10.68 -6.33
CA ARG A 221 9.55 -9.26 -6.13
C ARG A 221 10.25 -9.06 -4.79
N SER A 222 11.56 -9.23 -4.77
CA SER A 222 12.39 -8.52 -3.81
C SER A 222 12.05 -7.02 -3.96
N ASN A 223 11.85 -6.32 -2.85
CA ASN A 223 11.65 -4.85 -2.81
C ASN A 223 12.77 -4.04 -3.51
N SER A 224 13.78 -4.70 -4.05
CA SER A 224 14.96 -4.09 -4.67
C SER A 224 14.91 -3.98 -6.19
N SER A 225 13.95 -4.60 -6.90
CA SER A 225 13.90 -4.53 -8.36
C SER A 225 12.75 -3.65 -8.86
N ARG A 226 12.99 -2.36 -9.02
CA ARG A 226 12.13 -1.38 -9.69
C ARG A 226 12.02 -1.57 -11.21
N GLY A 227 12.60 -2.65 -11.77
CA GLY A 227 12.61 -2.93 -13.20
C GLY A 227 11.44 -3.81 -13.65
N SER A 228 11.00 -3.63 -14.89
CA SER A 228 10.11 -4.56 -15.58
C SER A 228 10.87 -5.88 -15.81
N ARG A 229 10.28 -7.02 -15.41
CA ARG A 229 10.84 -8.35 -15.74
C ARG A 229 10.45 -8.75 -17.14
N GLY A 230 11.40 -9.37 -17.85
CA GLY A 230 11.10 -10.01 -19.12
C GLY A 230 10.18 -11.23 -18.96
N HIS A 231 9.53 -11.63 -20.03
CA HIS A 231 8.65 -12.81 -20.05
C HIS A 231 9.35 -14.10 -19.66
N ASP A 232 10.63 -14.28 -20.02
CA ASP A 232 11.41 -15.47 -19.68
C ASP A 232 11.60 -15.65 -18.17
N GLN A 233 11.84 -14.55 -17.45
CA GLN A 233 11.96 -14.58 -16.00
C GLN A 233 10.62 -14.93 -15.33
N THR A 234 9.50 -14.43 -15.86
CA THR A 234 8.16 -14.76 -15.36
C THR A 234 7.83 -16.23 -15.64
N LEU A 235 8.25 -16.77 -16.78
CA LEU A 235 8.04 -18.17 -17.14
C LEU A 235 8.78 -19.12 -16.18
N GLU A 236 10.02 -18.81 -15.84
CA GLU A 236 10.79 -19.60 -14.86
C GLU A 236 10.15 -19.56 -13.46
N GLN A 237 9.64 -18.39 -13.06
CA GLN A 237 8.90 -18.23 -11.80
C GLN A 237 7.61 -19.04 -11.77
N LEU A 238 6.89 -19.10 -12.90
CA LEU A 238 5.70 -19.93 -13.03
C LEU A 238 6.03 -21.42 -12.88
N ARG A 239 7.11 -21.90 -13.54
CA ARG A 239 7.59 -23.28 -13.39
C ARG A 239 7.91 -23.60 -11.94
N GLN A 240 8.66 -22.73 -11.27
CA GLN A 240 9.03 -22.92 -9.87
C GLN A 240 7.81 -22.92 -8.95
N ALA A 241 6.91 -21.96 -9.11
CA ALA A 241 5.67 -21.88 -8.33
C ALA A 241 4.79 -23.14 -8.50
N ALA A 242 4.64 -23.60 -9.74
CA ALA A 242 3.89 -24.83 -10.03
C ALA A 242 4.55 -26.08 -9.44
N ALA A 243 5.89 -26.19 -9.53
CA ALA A 243 6.64 -27.30 -8.94
C ALA A 243 6.51 -27.32 -7.42
N ASP A 244 6.62 -26.16 -6.73
CA ASP A 244 6.47 -26.03 -5.29
C ASP A 244 5.05 -26.39 -4.86
N LEU A 245 4.02 -25.95 -5.58
CA LEU A 245 2.63 -26.29 -5.28
C LEU A 245 2.37 -27.80 -5.45
N ARG A 246 2.84 -28.41 -6.53
CA ARG A 246 2.73 -29.89 -6.70
C ARG A 246 3.46 -30.65 -5.60
N LYS A 247 4.65 -30.20 -5.24
CA LYS A 247 5.47 -30.83 -4.17
C LYS A 247 4.76 -30.83 -2.82
N HIS A 248 4.18 -29.70 -2.43
CA HIS A 248 3.66 -29.52 -1.07
C HIS A 248 2.15 -29.77 -0.94
N PHE A 249 1.38 -29.60 -2.02
CA PHE A 249 -0.09 -29.72 -2.02
C PHE A 249 -0.61 -30.77 -2.99
N GLY A 250 0.26 -31.44 -3.77
CA GLY A 250 -0.12 -32.46 -4.74
C GLY A 250 -0.83 -31.92 -6.00
N ARG A 251 -0.98 -30.60 -6.13
CA ARG A 251 -1.73 -29.91 -7.19
C ARG A 251 -1.25 -28.47 -7.37
N ILE A 252 -1.54 -27.85 -8.53
CA ILE A 252 -1.17 -26.45 -8.80
C ILE A 252 -2.23 -25.45 -8.34
N ASP A 253 -3.42 -25.91 -8.01
CA ASP A 253 -4.60 -25.11 -7.67
C ASP A 253 -5.15 -25.38 -6.25
N PRO A 254 -4.30 -25.45 -5.19
CA PRO A 254 -4.84 -25.49 -3.84
C PRO A 254 -5.67 -24.24 -3.55
N GLU A 255 -6.61 -24.33 -2.63
CA GLU A 255 -7.31 -23.15 -2.14
C GLU A 255 -6.31 -22.17 -1.52
N TRP A 256 -6.51 -20.84 -1.76
CA TRP A 256 -5.60 -19.84 -1.21
C TRP A 256 -5.44 -19.94 0.31
N GLY A 257 -6.51 -20.30 1.03
CA GLY A 257 -6.49 -20.52 2.47
C GLY A 257 -5.69 -21.75 2.92
N GLU A 258 -5.38 -22.71 2.03
CA GLU A 258 -4.47 -23.82 2.36
C GLU A 258 -3.01 -23.34 2.37
N VAL A 259 -2.69 -22.37 1.51
CA VAL A 259 -1.34 -21.80 1.34
C VAL A 259 -1.11 -20.62 2.29
N ASN A 260 -2.05 -19.67 2.37
CA ASN A 260 -1.94 -18.45 3.15
C ASN A 260 -2.55 -18.62 4.53
N ARG A 261 -1.72 -18.54 5.58
CA ARG A 261 -2.08 -18.98 6.93
C ARG A 261 -1.78 -17.95 8.00
N LEU A 262 -2.67 -17.82 8.98
CA LEU A 262 -2.35 -17.21 10.27
C LEU A 262 -1.75 -18.31 11.18
N VAL A 263 -0.46 -18.18 11.47
CA VAL A 263 0.26 -19.11 12.35
C VAL A 263 0.70 -18.35 13.59
N ARG A 264 0.10 -18.70 14.74
CA ARG A 264 0.39 -18.09 16.06
C ARG A 264 0.30 -19.16 17.14
N GLY A 265 1.43 -19.47 17.79
CA GLY A 265 1.48 -20.54 18.76
C GLY A 265 0.98 -21.86 18.16
N ASP A 266 -0.07 -22.44 18.72
CA ASP A 266 -0.75 -23.66 18.27
C ASP A 266 -1.84 -23.40 17.20
N LYS A 267 -2.13 -22.14 16.86
CA LYS A 267 -3.14 -21.78 15.88
C LYS A 267 -2.56 -21.80 14.46
N ASP A 268 -3.24 -22.47 13.55
CA ASP A 268 -2.97 -22.48 12.11
C ASP A 268 -4.29 -22.33 11.34
N LEU A 269 -4.68 -21.09 11.04
CA LEU A 269 -5.96 -20.74 10.47
C LEU A 269 -5.83 -20.25 9.02
N PRO A 270 -6.80 -20.58 8.11
CA PRO A 270 -6.77 -20.08 6.74
C PRO A 270 -7.00 -18.57 6.67
N LEU A 271 -6.14 -17.87 5.93
CA LEU A 271 -6.28 -16.44 5.66
C LEU A 271 -6.72 -16.17 4.21
N GLY A 272 -7.71 -15.27 4.06
CA GLY A 272 -7.95 -14.56 2.79
C GLY A 272 -7.26 -13.20 2.80
N GLY A 273 -7.16 -12.58 1.61
CA GLY A 273 -6.37 -11.39 1.39
C GLY A 273 -4.97 -11.72 0.86
N GLY A 274 -4.24 -10.74 0.42
CA GLY A 274 -2.92 -10.94 -0.19
C GLY A 274 -2.10 -9.65 -0.22
N PRO A 275 -0.90 -9.71 -0.82
CA PRO A 275 -0.08 -8.51 -0.98
C PRO A 275 -0.84 -7.42 -1.74
N ASP A 276 -0.85 -6.20 -1.19
CA ASP A 276 -1.46 -5.02 -1.83
C ASP A 276 -2.99 -5.12 -2.11
N THR A 277 -3.74 -6.01 -1.43
CA THR A 277 -5.21 -5.93 -1.36
C THR A 277 -5.63 -5.02 -0.19
N LEU A 278 -6.86 -4.48 -0.16
CA LEU A 278 -7.34 -3.69 0.99
C LEU A 278 -7.31 -4.50 2.29
N ARG A 279 -7.57 -5.79 2.21
CA ARG A 279 -7.24 -6.77 3.25
C ARG A 279 -5.81 -7.26 3.04
N ALA A 280 -4.82 -6.40 3.34
CA ALA A 280 -3.42 -6.69 3.07
C ALA A 280 -2.86 -7.79 3.98
N ILE A 281 -2.28 -8.82 3.37
CA ILE A 281 -1.55 -9.90 4.04
C ILE A 281 -0.25 -10.18 3.29
N TYR A 282 0.86 -10.09 4.00
CA TYR A 282 2.17 -10.50 3.49
C TYR A 282 2.64 -11.73 4.25
N GLY A 283 2.89 -12.82 3.54
CA GLY A 283 3.25 -14.11 4.11
C GLY A 283 4.74 -14.41 4.02
N ARG A 284 5.31 -14.98 5.07
CA ARG A 284 6.66 -15.56 5.09
C ARG A 284 6.59 -17.04 4.68
N PRO A 285 7.44 -17.50 3.74
CA PRO A 285 7.55 -18.91 3.39
C PRO A 285 7.87 -19.80 4.60
N GLN A 286 7.25 -20.97 4.59
CA GLN A 286 7.51 -22.07 5.52
C GLN A 286 8.02 -23.28 4.72
N ASP A 287 8.74 -24.21 5.38
CA ASP A 287 9.31 -25.39 4.73
C ASP A 287 8.25 -26.36 4.17
N ASN A 288 7.02 -26.25 4.63
CA ASN A 288 5.87 -27.05 4.17
C ASN A 288 5.12 -26.42 2.99
N GLY A 289 5.68 -25.41 2.36
CA GLY A 289 5.06 -24.71 1.23
C GLY A 289 3.99 -23.66 1.60
N LYS A 290 3.61 -23.57 2.87
CA LYS A 290 2.66 -22.56 3.36
C LYS A 290 3.32 -21.17 3.49
N LEU A 291 2.48 -20.14 3.58
CA LEU A 291 2.85 -18.76 3.88
C LEU A 291 2.27 -18.38 5.23
N ALA A 292 3.11 -18.16 6.23
CA ALA A 292 2.66 -17.59 7.50
C ALA A 292 2.50 -16.08 7.37
N GLY A 293 1.31 -15.53 7.60
CA GLY A 293 1.03 -14.11 7.60
C GLY A 293 1.83 -13.41 8.71
N VAL A 294 2.65 -12.42 8.35
CA VAL A 294 3.56 -11.72 9.28
C VAL A 294 3.45 -10.21 9.21
N ALA A 295 2.82 -9.67 8.17
CA ALA A 295 2.66 -8.24 7.95
C ALA A 295 1.42 -7.95 7.10
N GLY A 296 1.10 -6.68 6.96
CA GLY A 296 -0.08 -6.18 6.26
C GLY A 296 -0.86 -5.27 7.19
N ASP A 297 -2.16 -5.49 7.31
CA ASP A 297 -3.00 -4.76 8.27
C ASP A 297 -2.70 -5.24 9.71
N CYS A 298 -1.70 -4.68 10.36
CA CYS A 298 -1.33 -5.08 11.72
C CYS A 298 -2.31 -4.53 12.76
N PHE A 299 -2.60 -3.25 12.68
CA PHE A 299 -3.59 -2.55 13.49
C PHE A 299 -4.45 -1.67 12.61
N PHE A 300 -5.75 -1.66 12.83
CA PHE A 300 -6.67 -0.72 12.19
C PHE A 300 -7.84 -0.39 13.09
N GLN A 301 -8.39 0.78 12.85
CA GLN A 301 -9.54 1.33 13.54
C GLN A 301 -10.65 1.66 12.55
N PHE A 302 -11.88 1.46 12.98
CA PHE A 302 -13.08 2.06 12.39
C PHE A 302 -13.60 3.11 13.34
N VAL A 303 -13.81 4.30 12.84
CA VAL A 303 -14.33 5.43 13.62
C VAL A 303 -15.53 6.01 12.87
N GLU A 304 -16.66 6.08 13.51
CA GLU A 304 -17.89 6.61 12.95
C GLU A 304 -18.54 7.60 13.91
N TRP A 305 -19.15 8.62 13.35
CA TRP A 305 -20.10 9.49 14.05
C TRP A 305 -21.47 9.33 13.38
N ASP A 306 -22.49 9.05 14.17
CA ASP A 306 -23.85 9.05 13.65
C ASP A 306 -24.37 10.49 13.44
N ARG A 307 -25.60 10.62 12.93
CA ARG A 307 -26.21 11.93 12.65
C ARG A 307 -26.36 12.81 13.90
N ASP A 308 -26.44 12.20 15.08
CA ASP A 308 -26.51 12.89 16.37
C ASP A 308 -25.12 13.19 16.94
N GLY A 309 -24.05 12.88 16.20
CA GLY A 309 -22.65 13.09 16.58
C GLY A 309 -22.13 12.09 17.62
N LYS A 310 -22.83 10.97 17.84
CA LYS A 310 -22.39 9.92 18.77
C LYS A 310 -21.30 9.10 18.12
N LEU A 311 -20.17 9.04 18.82
CA LEU A 311 -19.00 8.27 18.41
C LEU A 311 -19.21 6.76 18.60
N ARG A 312 -18.84 6.00 17.59
CA ARG A 312 -18.56 4.55 17.66
C ARG A 312 -17.15 4.29 17.13
N ALA A 313 -16.41 3.45 17.82
CA ALA A 313 -15.07 3.07 17.37
C ALA A 313 -14.78 1.61 17.66
N TRP A 314 -14.12 0.95 16.72
CA TRP A 314 -13.61 -0.42 16.85
C TRP A 314 -12.15 -0.44 16.44
N ALA A 315 -11.36 -1.25 17.09
CA ALA A 315 -9.98 -1.49 16.72
C ALA A 315 -9.71 -2.99 16.64
N ILE A 316 -8.84 -3.38 15.74
CA ILE A 316 -8.37 -4.76 15.62
C ILE A 316 -6.85 -4.77 15.48
N ASN A 317 -6.22 -5.65 16.25
CA ASN A 317 -4.85 -6.09 16.04
C ASN A 317 -4.90 -7.50 15.46
N GLN A 318 -4.80 -7.60 14.10
CA GLN A 318 -5.13 -8.84 13.40
C GLN A 318 -4.22 -10.03 13.74
N PHE A 319 -3.04 -9.78 14.26
CA PHE A 319 -2.10 -10.84 14.66
C PHE A 319 -2.14 -11.11 16.18
N GLY A 320 -3.09 -10.52 16.91
CA GLY A 320 -3.20 -10.62 18.36
C GLY A 320 -2.13 -9.82 19.11
N SER A 321 -2.32 -9.68 20.41
CA SER A 321 -1.39 -8.98 21.31
C SER A 321 -0.36 -9.93 21.91
N ASN A 322 -0.67 -11.23 21.97
CA ASN A 322 0.24 -12.28 22.44
C ASN A 322 -0.03 -13.61 21.68
N PRO A 323 0.88 -14.60 21.77
CA PRO A 323 0.73 -15.88 21.06
C PRO A 323 -0.50 -16.74 21.45
N GLY A 324 -1.13 -16.45 22.55
CA GLY A 324 -2.31 -17.17 23.05
C GLY A 324 -3.65 -16.54 22.68
N ASP A 325 -3.64 -15.37 22.02
CA ASP A 325 -4.86 -14.64 21.65
C ASP A 325 -5.55 -15.21 20.40
#